data_a0c4bf72673d59f0ada9d141a4d34fe4
#
_entry.id   a0c4bf72673d59f0ada9d141a4d34fe4
#
_cell.length_a   1.000
_cell.length_b   1.000
_cell.length_c   1.000
_cell.angle_alpha   90.00
_cell.angle_beta   90.00
_cell.angle_gamma   90.00
#
_symmetry.space_group_name_H-M   'P 1'
#
loop_
_entity.id
_entity.type
_entity.pdbx_description
1 polymer ?
#
loop_
_entity_poly.entity_id
_entity_poly.type
_entity_poly.pdbx_seq_one_letter_code
_entity_poly.pdbx_strand_id
1 'polypeptide(L)'
;VLLDSVGKKVRFMRTVVEATGLARRVATESARAEVIARDPRDREAWPAVTARAVTSLAELVELGLPLVAPGGVLVAWKREPVDGELAAAAGALEALRAGPVTVVEAGVPGLEAHRLVIVPRAGRIDARFPRDPAERRRRPLGPARSGA
;
A
#
# COMPACT_ATOMS: atom_id res chain seq x y z
N VAL A 1 -5.34 8.48 8.74
CA VAL A 1 -4.08 9.25 8.56
C VAL A 1 -3.81 9.42 7.08
N LEU A 2 -3.33 10.61 6.67
CA LEU A 2 -2.78 10.88 5.34
C LEU A 2 -1.25 10.94 5.45
N LEU A 3 -0.56 10.07 4.71
CA LEU A 3 0.89 9.90 4.79
C LEU A 3 1.55 10.27 3.46
N ASP A 4 2.58 11.11 3.50
CA ASP A 4 3.53 11.32 2.38
C ASP A 4 4.92 11.68 2.95
N SER A 5 5.97 11.28 2.24
CA SER A 5 7.35 11.63 2.62
C SER A 5 7.77 13.05 2.22
N VAL A 6 7.00 13.71 1.36
CA VAL A 6 7.29 15.05 0.86
C VAL A 6 6.59 16.10 1.70
N GLY A 7 7.31 16.83 2.52
CA GLY A 7 6.76 17.81 3.45
C GLY A 7 5.85 18.88 2.80
N LYS A 8 6.13 19.28 1.55
CA LYS A 8 5.24 20.20 0.80
C LYS A 8 3.86 19.60 0.56
N LYS A 9 3.79 18.31 0.22
CA LYS A 9 2.51 17.61 0.01
C LYS A 9 1.75 17.46 1.33
N VAL A 10 2.47 17.14 2.42
CA VAL A 10 1.85 17.03 3.75
C VAL A 10 1.27 18.36 4.22
N ARG A 11 1.98 19.47 3.99
CA ARG A 11 1.43 20.82 4.29
C ARG A 11 0.15 21.08 3.49
N PHE A 12 0.15 20.76 2.19
CA PHE A 12 -1.05 20.89 1.36
C PHE A 12 -2.22 20.03 1.90
N MET A 13 -1.95 18.75 2.21
CA MET A 13 -2.98 17.87 2.80
C MET A 13 -3.55 18.46 4.10
N ARG A 14 -2.69 19.00 4.96
CA ARG A 14 -3.12 19.66 6.22
C ARG A 14 -4.03 20.84 5.94
N THR A 15 -3.66 21.73 5.03
CA THR A 15 -4.49 22.87 4.63
C THR A 15 -5.87 22.40 4.14
N VAL A 16 -5.93 21.35 3.32
CA VAL A 16 -7.20 20.79 2.85
C VAL A 16 -8.02 20.21 3.99
N VAL A 17 -7.42 19.45 4.88
CA VAL A 17 -8.08 18.86 6.07
C VAL A 17 -8.68 19.94 6.96
N GLU A 18 -7.95 21.03 7.19
CA GLU A 18 -8.42 22.17 7.96
C GLU A 18 -9.56 22.91 7.25
N ALA A 19 -9.39 23.22 5.97
CA ALA A 19 -10.39 23.94 5.16
C ALA A 19 -11.71 23.16 5.00
N THR A 20 -11.65 21.83 5.05
CA THR A 20 -12.85 20.96 4.96
C THR A 20 -13.46 20.62 6.33
N GLY A 21 -12.92 21.13 7.43
CA GLY A 21 -13.41 20.86 8.79
C GLY A 21 -13.12 19.42 9.29
N LEU A 22 -12.21 18.71 8.63
CA LEU A 22 -11.91 17.30 8.96
C LEU A 22 -10.80 17.13 9.99
N ALA A 23 -10.23 18.20 10.56
CA ALA A 23 -9.07 18.17 11.44
C ALA A 23 -9.25 17.29 12.70
N ARG A 24 -10.49 17.08 13.16
CA ARG A 24 -10.79 16.18 14.29
C ARG A 24 -10.77 14.69 13.91
N ARG A 25 -10.83 14.35 12.62
CA ARG A 25 -10.99 12.98 12.11
C ARG A 25 -9.80 12.52 11.28
N VAL A 26 -9.05 13.44 10.69
CA VAL A 26 -7.98 13.14 9.74
C VAL A 26 -6.69 13.78 10.23
N ALA A 27 -5.72 12.95 10.57
CA ALA A 27 -4.35 13.37 10.85
C ALA A 27 -3.50 13.33 9.57
N THR A 28 -2.44 14.14 9.53
CA THR A 28 -1.45 14.15 8.45
C THR A 28 -0.08 13.82 9.03
N GLU A 29 0.65 12.91 8.39
CA GLU A 29 1.97 12.43 8.82
C GLU A 29 3.01 12.67 7.72
N SER A 30 4.18 13.22 8.11
CA SER A 30 5.30 13.44 7.20
C SER A 30 6.38 12.40 7.46
N ALA A 31 6.26 11.24 6.83
CA ALA A 31 7.21 10.16 6.98
C ALA A 31 7.23 9.26 5.74
N ARG A 32 8.22 8.40 5.65
CA ARG A 32 8.27 7.32 4.67
C ARG A 32 7.45 6.12 5.16
N ALA A 33 6.74 5.46 4.26
CA ALA A 33 5.92 4.29 4.60
C ALA A 33 6.71 3.17 5.29
N GLU A 34 7.95 2.92 4.86
CA GLU A 34 8.83 1.93 5.48
C GLU A 34 9.25 2.28 6.91
N VAL A 35 9.27 3.56 7.28
CA VAL A 35 9.56 4.00 8.64
C VAL A 35 8.35 3.74 9.53
N ILE A 36 7.18 4.18 9.09
CA ILE A 36 5.90 3.98 9.80
C ILE A 36 5.60 2.49 9.95
N ALA A 37 5.81 1.68 8.92
CA ALA A 37 5.55 0.24 8.97
C ALA A 37 6.49 -0.55 9.92
N ARG A 38 7.55 0.08 10.41
CA ARG A 38 8.44 -0.47 11.45
C ARG A 38 8.15 0.05 12.85
N ASP A 39 7.38 1.12 12.96
CA ASP A 39 6.95 1.63 14.27
C ASP A 39 5.92 0.67 14.88
N PRO A 40 6.12 0.16 16.11
CA PRO A 40 5.19 -0.75 16.77
C PRO A 40 3.77 -0.19 16.94
N ARG A 41 3.59 1.14 16.90
CA ARG A 41 2.28 1.79 17.04
C ARG A 41 1.46 1.69 15.76
N ASP A 42 2.13 1.61 14.61
CA ASP A 42 1.49 1.65 13.30
C ASP A 42 1.56 0.32 12.55
N ARG A 43 2.56 -0.51 12.90
CA ARG A 43 2.68 -1.84 12.34
C ARG A 43 1.47 -2.69 12.74
N GLU A 44 0.84 -3.31 11.74
CA GLU A 44 -0.33 -4.18 11.94
C GLU A 44 -1.52 -3.51 12.65
N ALA A 45 -1.61 -2.17 12.58
CA ALA A 45 -2.58 -1.40 13.34
C ALA A 45 -3.80 -0.95 12.52
N TRP A 46 -3.71 -0.97 11.19
CA TRP A 46 -4.71 -0.34 10.33
C TRP A 46 -5.64 -1.38 9.70
N PRO A 47 -6.98 -1.29 9.88
CA PRO A 47 -7.92 -2.22 9.26
C PRO A 47 -7.95 -2.08 7.73
N ALA A 48 -7.64 -0.88 7.22
CA ALA A 48 -7.50 -0.64 5.79
C ALA A 48 -6.37 0.38 5.52
N VAL A 49 -5.56 0.08 4.51
CA VAL A 49 -4.55 0.99 3.97
C VAL A 49 -4.90 1.22 2.50
N THR A 50 -4.97 2.47 2.05
CA THR A 50 -5.22 2.77 0.64
C THR A 50 -4.10 3.60 0.06
N ALA A 51 -3.75 3.34 -1.20
CA ALA A 51 -2.70 4.07 -1.91
C ALA A 51 -3.06 4.31 -3.38
N ARG A 52 -2.77 5.54 -3.84
CA ARG A 52 -2.94 5.95 -5.23
C ARG A 52 -1.67 6.62 -5.74
N ALA A 53 -1.21 6.23 -6.93
CA ALA A 53 -0.07 6.84 -7.64
C ALA A 53 1.24 6.89 -6.80
N VAL A 54 1.52 5.85 -6.02
CA VAL A 54 2.72 5.77 -5.17
C VAL A 54 3.86 5.06 -5.88
N THR A 55 3.67 3.78 -6.25
CA THR A 55 4.72 2.94 -6.87
C THR A 55 4.08 1.73 -7.56
N SER A 56 4.90 0.77 -8.06
CA SER A 56 4.40 -0.50 -8.58
C SER A 56 3.62 -1.28 -7.52
N LEU A 57 2.76 -2.21 -7.95
CA LEU A 57 1.97 -3.03 -7.03
C LEU A 57 2.86 -3.90 -6.13
N ALA A 58 3.93 -4.48 -6.68
CA ALA A 58 4.86 -5.30 -5.90
C ALA A 58 5.51 -4.52 -4.75
N GLU A 59 6.00 -3.32 -5.03
CA GLU A 59 6.59 -2.46 -4.00
C GLU A 59 5.54 -1.93 -3.02
N LEU A 60 4.34 -1.60 -3.52
CA LEU A 60 3.24 -1.14 -2.67
C LEU A 60 2.78 -2.21 -1.68
N VAL A 61 2.71 -3.47 -2.11
CA VAL A 61 2.42 -4.61 -1.23
C VAL A 61 3.46 -4.72 -0.13
N GLU A 62 4.75 -4.60 -0.46
CA GLU A 62 5.83 -4.66 0.53
C GLU A 62 5.79 -3.49 1.54
N LEU A 63 5.42 -2.29 1.09
CA LEU A 63 5.34 -1.10 1.94
C LEU A 63 4.06 -1.04 2.78
N GLY A 64 2.94 -1.42 2.19
CA GLY A 64 1.62 -1.18 2.76
C GLY A 64 1.07 -2.33 3.59
N LEU A 65 1.31 -3.59 3.18
CA LEU A 65 0.73 -4.73 3.86
C LEU A 65 1.20 -4.90 5.32
N PRO A 66 2.48 -4.56 5.68
CA PRO A 66 2.91 -4.56 7.07
C PRO A 66 2.18 -3.57 8.01
N LEU A 67 1.54 -2.55 7.45
CA LEU A 67 0.70 -1.62 8.21
C LEU A 67 -0.70 -2.20 8.50
N VAL A 68 -1.15 -3.13 7.65
CA VAL A 68 -2.51 -3.66 7.71
C VAL A 68 -2.66 -4.62 8.89
N ALA A 69 -3.71 -4.42 9.69
CA ALA A 69 -4.07 -5.31 10.78
C ALA A 69 -4.43 -6.73 10.28
N PRO A 70 -4.32 -7.77 11.11
CA PRO A 70 -4.82 -9.09 10.76
C PRO A 70 -6.29 -9.05 10.32
N GLY A 71 -6.59 -9.65 9.16
CA GLY A 71 -7.93 -9.60 8.56
C GLY A 71 -8.30 -8.30 7.84
N GLY A 72 -7.40 -7.32 7.83
CA GLY A 72 -7.58 -6.07 7.09
C GLY A 72 -7.14 -6.17 5.63
N VAL A 73 -7.18 -5.04 4.92
CA VAL A 73 -6.93 -4.97 3.48
C VAL A 73 -6.01 -3.81 3.08
N LEU A 74 -5.18 -4.05 2.06
CA LEU A 74 -4.52 -2.99 1.30
C LEU A 74 -5.32 -2.76 0.01
N VAL A 75 -5.67 -1.51 -0.27
CA VAL A 75 -6.40 -1.11 -1.49
C VAL A 75 -5.49 -0.26 -2.36
N ALA A 76 -5.05 -0.80 -3.48
CA ALA A 76 -4.23 -0.11 -4.45
C ALA A 76 -5.09 0.43 -5.60
N TRP A 77 -5.07 1.75 -5.81
CA TRP A 77 -5.65 2.39 -6.98
C TRP A 77 -4.70 2.24 -8.16
N LYS A 78 -5.12 1.52 -9.17
CA LYS A 78 -4.34 1.24 -10.38
C LYS A 78 -5.11 1.66 -11.63
N ARG A 79 -4.41 1.82 -12.73
CA ARG A 79 -5.00 2.09 -14.04
C ARG A 79 -4.86 0.87 -14.92
N GLU A 80 -5.89 0.56 -15.70
CA GLU A 80 -5.84 -0.53 -16.67
C GLU A 80 -4.72 -0.37 -17.71
N PRO A 81 -4.16 -1.48 -18.22
CA PRO A 81 -4.40 -2.87 -17.79
C PRO A 81 -3.64 -3.22 -16.50
N VAL A 82 -4.23 -4.02 -15.59
CA VAL A 82 -3.61 -4.40 -14.31
C VAL A 82 -2.96 -5.78 -14.28
N ASP A 83 -3.23 -6.61 -15.29
CA ASP A 83 -2.77 -8.02 -15.31
C ASP A 83 -1.25 -8.15 -15.24
N GLY A 84 -0.53 -7.32 -15.99
CA GLY A 84 0.93 -7.29 -15.95
C GLY A 84 1.49 -6.89 -14.59
N GLU A 85 0.86 -5.94 -13.91
CA GLU A 85 1.26 -5.54 -12.54
C GLU A 85 0.95 -6.62 -11.51
N LEU A 86 -0.17 -7.33 -11.65
CA LEU A 86 -0.53 -8.46 -10.80
C LEU A 86 0.47 -9.60 -10.94
N ALA A 87 0.80 -9.97 -12.18
CA ALA A 87 1.81 -11.00 -12.45
C ALA A 87 3.19 -10.60 -11.88
N ALA A 88 3.60 -9.35 -12.05
CA ALA A 88 4.84 -8.83 -11.49
C ALA A 88 4.85 -8.77 -9.96
N ALA A 89 3.69 -8.66 -9.32
CA ALA A 89 3.55 -8.60 -7.87
C ALA A 89 3.43 -9.98 -7.19
N ALA A 90 3.32 -11.07 -7.95
CA ALA A 90 3.04 -12.40 -7.40
C ALA A 90 4.02 -12.82 -6.30
N GLY A 91 5.33 -12.59 -6.49
CA GLY A 91 6.32 -12.89 -5.46
C GLY A 91 6.21 -12.01 -4.21
N ALA A 92 5.78 -10.76 -4.34
CA ALA A 92 5.53 -9.89 -3.20
C ALA A 92 4.28 -10.34 -2.42
N LEU A 93 3.21 -10.68 -3.13
CA LEU A 93 1.98 -11.21 -2.54
C LEU A 93 2.23 -12.49 -1.74
N GLU A 94 3.01 -13.41 -2.30
CA GLU A 94 3.42 -14.66 -1.64
C GLU A 94 4.29 -14.40 -0.41
N ALA A 95 5.35 -13.60 -0.56
CA ALA A 95 6.31 -13.31 0.51
C ALA A 95 5.67 -12.60 1.71
N LEU A 96 4.66 -11.77 1.47
CA LEU A 96 3.94 -11.03 2.50
C LEU A 96 2.65 -11.73 2.96
N ARG A 97 2.43 -12.97 2.57
CA ARG A 97 1.26 -13.76 2.99
C ARG A 97 -0.06 -13.05 2.71
N ALA A 98 -0.19 -12.46 1.53
CA ALA A 98 -1.43 -11.92 1.04
C ALA A 98 -2.47 -13.02 0.81
N GLY A 99 -3.75 -12.70 1.03
CA GLY A 99 -4.86 -13.54 0.63
C GLY A 99 -5.20 -13.40 -0.87
N PRO A 100 -6.28 -14.02 -1.32
CA PRO A 100 -6.75 -13.91 -2.69
C PRO A 100 -7.00 -12.45 -3.07
N VAL A 101 -6.34 -11.99 -4.13
CA VAL A 101 -6.49 -10.61 -4.64
C VAL A 101 -7.78 -10.48 -5.44
N THR A 102 -8.51 -9.40 -5.19
CA THR A 102 -9.70 -9.03 -5.96
C THR A 102 -9.46 -7.73 -6.71
N VAL A 103 -9.89 -7.67 -7.96
CA VAL A 103 -9.86 -6.44 -8.76
C VAL A 103 -11.29 -6.02 -9.07
N VAL A 104 -11.61 -4.77 -8.73
CA VAL A 104 -12.95 -4.20 -8.99
C VAL A 104 -12.80 -2.84 -9.69
N GLU A 105 -13.84 -2.43 -10.37
CA GLU A 105 -13.94 -1.08 -10.91
C GLU A 105 -13.96 -0.04 -9.79
N ALA A 106 -13.37 1.12 -10.02
CA ALA A 106 -13.43 2.22 -9.06
C ALA A 106 -14.85 2.77 -8.88
N GLY A 107 -15.72 2.60 -9.89
CA GLY A 107 -17.12 3.02 -9.86
C GLY A 107 -17.33 4.53 -9.73
N VAL A 108 -16.35 5.33 -10.12
CA VAL A 108 -16.40 6.79 -10.02
C VAL A 108 -16.43 7.40 -11.40
N PRO A 109 -17.42 8.25 -11.74
CA PRO A 109 -17.44 8.96 -13.02
C PRO A 109 -16.15 9.74 -13.28
N GLY A 110 -15.57 9.59 -14.48
CA GLY A 110 -14.27 10.16 -14.87
C GLY A 110 -13.06 9.31 -14.46
N LEU A 111 -13.27 8.18 -13.80
CA LEU A 111 -12.22 7.23 -13.41
C LEU A 111 -12.48 5.81 -13.94
N GLU A 112 -13.13 5.69 -15.11
CA GLU A 112 -13.57 4.41 -15.68
C GLU A 112 -12.40 3.44 -15.95
N ALA A 113 -11.23 4.00 -16.28
CA ALA A 113 -10.01 3.21 -16.47
C ALA A 113 -9.30 2.85 -15.14
N HIS A 114 -9.88 3.21 -13.99
CA HIS A 114 -9.25 2.88 -12.71
C HIS A 114 -9.84 1.61 -12.10
N ARG A 115 -8.96 0.83 -11.50
CA ARG A 115 -9.27 -0.41 -10.77
C ARG A 115 -8.79 -0.30 -9.33
N LEU A 116 -9.56 -0.87 -8.43
CA LEU A 116 -9.13 -1.09 -7.06
C LEU A 116 -8.63 -2.51 -6.95
N VAL A 117 -7.35 -2.66 -6.70
CA VAL A 117 -6.71 -3.95 -6.41
C VAL A 117 -6.74 -4.12 -4.90
N ILE A 118 -7.59 -5.02 -4.42
CA ILE A 118 -7.81 -5.30 -3.00
C ILE A 118 -6.97 -6.49 -2.62
N VAL A 119 -6.03 -6.27 -1.71
CA VAL A 119 -5.07 -7.26 -1.22
C VAL A 119 -5.35 -7.55 0.25
N PRO A 120 -6.03 -8.65 0.58
CA PRO A 120 -6.27 -9.04 1.97
C PRO A 120 -4.97 -9.47 2.66
N ARG A 121 -4.83 -9.15 3.93
CA ARG A 121 -3.80 -9.72 4.77
C ARG A 121 -4.29 -11.05 5.36
N ALA A 122 -3.77 -12.18 4.87
CA ALA A 122 -4.19 -13.51 5.30
C ALA A 122 -3.29 -14.13 6.38
N GLY A 123 -2.00 -13.76 6.39
CA GLY A 123 -1.03 -14.42 7.29
C GLY A 123 -0.14 -13.44 8.07
N ARG A 124 0.69 -14.02 8.93
CA ARG A 124 1.71 -13.27 9.67
C ARG A 124 2.81 -12.81 8.71
N ILE A 125 3.11 -11.53 8.73
CA ILE A 125 4.17 -10.92 7.93
C ILE A 125 5.48 -10.96 8.72
N ASP A 126 6.55 -11.43 8.08
CA ASP A 126 7.88 -11.46 8.66
C ASP A 126 8.32 -10.05 9.06
N ALA A 127 8.97 -9.93 10.23
CA ALA A 127 9.44 -8.65 10.77
C ALA A 127 10.49 -7.95 9.88
N ARG A 128 11.16 -8.68 8.97
CA ARG A 128 12.09 -8.09 7.99
C ARG A 128 11.40 -7.14 7.02
N PHE A 129 10.09 -7.29 6.79
CA PHE A 129 9.32 -6.42 5.90
C PHE A 129 8.75 -5.21 6.62
N PRO A 130 8.73 -4.04 5.97
CA PRO A 130 9.34 -3.77 4.66
C PRO A 130 10.86 -3.79 4.76
N ARG A 131 11.53 -4.30 3.72
CA ARG A 131 12.99 -4.31 3.62
C ARG A 131 13.53 -2.89 3.44
N ASP A 132 14.85 -2.75 3.63
CA ASP A 132 15.54 -1.49 3.37
C ASP A 132 15.35 -1.02 1.91
N PRO A 133 15.24 0.30 1.65
CA PRO A 133 15.07 0.82 0.29
C PRO A 133 16.15 0.40 -0.70
N ALA A 134 17.41 0.27 -0.24
CA ALA A 134 18.50 -0.17 -1.09
C ALA A 134 18.37 -1.67 -1.43
N GLU A 135 17.91 -2.48 -0.48
CA GLU A 135 17.64 -3.90 -0.71
C GLU A 135 16.47 -4.10 -1.68
N ARG A 136 15.36 -3.38 -1.50
CA ARG A 136 14.22 -3.42 -2.42
C ARG A 136 14.62 -3.09 -3.85
N ARG A 137 15.46 -2.08 -4.06
CA ARG A 137 15.96 -1.73 -5.40
C ARG A 137 16.87 -2.79 -6.01
N ARG A 138 17.75 -3.38 -5.20
CA ARG A 138 18.70 -4.40 -5.68
C ARG A 138 18.05 -5.77 -5.92
N ARG A 139 17.04 -6.10 -5.14
CA ARG A 139 16.37 -7.42 -5.17
C ARG A 139 14.85 -7.21 -5.04
N PRO A 140 14.18 -6.64 -6.04
CA PRO A 140 12.73 -6.48 -6.00
C PRO A 140 12.05 -7.85 -5.84
N LEU A 141 10.93 -7.87 -5.14
CA LEU A 141 10.06 -9.04 -5.08
C LEU A 141 9.30 -9.12 -6.40
N GLY A 142 9.92 -9.79 -7.37
CA GLY A 142 9.39 -9.99 -8.73
C GLY A 142 8.32 -11.08 -8.81
N PRO A 143 8.05 -11.58 -10.03
CA PRO A 143 7.13 -12.70 -10.26
C PRO A 143 7.46 -13.89 -9.37
N ALA A 144 6.46 -14.69 -9.01
CA ALA A 144 6.67 -15.94 -8.30
C ALA A 144 7.69 -16.79 -9.08
N ARG A 145 8.66 -17.37 -8.37
CA ARG A 145 9.61 -18.30 -9.01
C ARG A 145 8.79 -19.52 -9.42
N SER A 146 8.79 -19.81 -10.73
CA SER A 146 8.29 -21.09 -11.21
C SER A 146 9.09 -22.16 -10.47
N GLY A 147 8.42 -22.95 -9.63
CA GLY A 147 9.04 -24.06 -8.95
C GLY A 147 9.64 -25.00 -9.98
N ALA A 148 10.91 -25.35 -9.78
CA ALA A 148 11.55 -26.45 -10.49
C ALA A 148 11.00 -27.78 -9.97
#